data_53769ffc2553064381d6f4b6c97c0192
#
_entry.id   53769ffc2553064381d6f4b6c97c0192
#
_cell.length_a   1.000
_cell.length_b   1.000
_cell.length_c   1.000
_cell.angle_alpha   90.00
_cell.angle_beta   90.00
_cell.angle_gamma   90.00
#
_symmetry.space_group_name_H-M   'P 1'
#
loop_
_entity.id
_entity.type
_entity.pdbx_description
1 polymer ?
#
loop_
_entity_poly.entity_id
_entity_poly.type
_entity_poly.pdbx_seq_one_letter_code
_entity_poly.pdbx_strand_id
1 'polypeptide(L)'
;MADSRYVLSSDLILNEVGDRFAAYHRQLGGLCFLDGNSKGLLESFSTPKYLPNDVMDVEARDRSEELIQQLIARRLIVSKGEEAESKEDVWPAVEKKINVIQLILANACNFGCTYCFEGVQGKELSAEDDFNRVDESRIIAREGIKVNIEDSIYASKERFEHQYDPKNRAMKPEDGVSYVESSLAVARAAGVKEVMVQFFGGEPLLNWRTVKAVLQHFGNGENHDIIINYSTVTNGSLITKEVSETFSKYNVAVCVSFDSPTSPNRPLKNGDDSTPVVMDGFKMLRKYNNRVAINSALTSDTWNDFNESIVDLAVDVGAREIGVVVDFDPTFYSEFGTQNIVDRLWRVVEYGRSRGVVLTGYWHQIFQVMLGFDVVADRGFKNCSAKGAQFSIEPNGSVFSCKAGSTLLGNISDEERILDSEEYLSHARLRRNNPEFCKGCEIEGFCGGLCLGPLEKKYDAVDVVEPAACEFYRGITRKHIESLKPHEIATFDLEERAGEA
;
A
#
# COMPACT_ATOMS: atom_id res chain seq x y z
N MET A 1 -41.65 11.92 10.88
CA MET A 1 -41.12 10.82 11.70
C MET A 1 -40.36 9.94 10.75
N ALA A 2 -39.07 9.68 11.02
CA ALA A 2 -38.28 8.75 10.22
C ALA A 2 -38.98 7.37 10.24
N ASP A 3 -39.00 6.71 9.10
CA ASP A 3 -39.55 5.33 9.00
C ASP A 3 -38.62 4.44 9.82
N SER A 4 -39.10 3.86 10.92
CA SER A 4 -38.33 3.04 11.84
C SER A 4 -38.08 1.60 11.30
N ARG A 5 -38.35 1.36 10.02
CA ARG A 5 -38.07 0.08 9.37
C ARG A 5 -36.61 0.03 8.90
N TYR A 6 -36.03 -1.14 8.93
CA TYR A 6 -34.70 -1.46 8.45
C TYR A 6 -34.75 -2.26 7.15
N VAL A 7 -33.68 -2.14 6.37
CA VAL A 7 -33.51 -2.83 5.08
C VAL A 7 -32.04 -3.16 4.87
N LEU A 8 -31.73 -4.09 3.97
CA LEU A 8 -30.36 -4.39 3.58
C LEU A 8 -29.67 -3.14 3.00
N SER A 9 -28.43 -2.92 3.39
CA SER A 9 -27.58 -1.93 2.73
C SER A 9 -27.36 -2.33 1.27
N SER A 10 -27.38 -1.35 0.37
CA SER A 10 -26.97 -1.55 -1.03
C SER A 10 -25.47 -1.85 -1.18
N ASP A 11 -24.70 -1.57 -0.13
CA ASP A 11 -23.26 -1.81 -0.04
C ASP A 11 -22.89 -3.11 0.68
N LEU A 12 -23.89 -3.95 1.00
CA LEU A 12 -23.66 -5.28 1.55
C LEU A 12 -22.96 -6.18 0.52
N ILE A 13 -21.86 -6.79 0.93
CA ILE A 13 -21.23 -7.92 0.23
C ILE A 13 -21.43 -9.16 1.11
N LEU A 14 -21.89 -10.24 0.48
CA LEU A 14 -22.13 -11.52 1.13
C LEU A 14 -21.57 -12.64 0.25
N ASN A 15 -20.55 -13.33 0.73
CA ASN A 15 -19.88 -14.40 0.01
C ASN A 15 -19.88 -15.69 0.81
N GLU A 16 -20.08 -16.82 0.14
CA GLU A 16 -19.95 -18.14 0.74
C GLU A 16 -18.49 -18.52 0.95
N VAL A 17 -18.17 -18.98 2.16
CA VAL A 17 -16.81 -19.39 2.57
C VAL A 17 -16.90 -20.69 3.36
N GLY A 18 -16.73 -21.82 2.69
CA GLY A 18 -16.92 -23.15 3.27
C GLY A 18 -18.36 -23.36 3.75
N ASP A 19 -18.56 -23.57 5.03
CA ASP A 19 -19.87 -23.75 5.70
C ASP A 19 -20.44 -22.43 6.26
N ARG A 20 -19.79 -21.29 6.00
CA ARG A 20 -20.13 -19.96 6.52
C ARG A 20 -20.29 -18.93 5.42
N PHE A 21 -20.71 -17.74 5.81
CA PHE A 21 -20.89 -16.60 4.94
C PHE A 21 -20.08 -15.42 5.46
N ALA A 22 -19.17 -14.91 4.65
CA ALA A 22 -18.45 -13.67 4.91
C ALA A 22 -19.35 -12.48 4.53
N ALA A 23 -19.62 -11.61 5.49
CA ALA A 23 -20.43 -10.41 5.30
C ALA A 23 -19.62 -9.16 5.65
N TYR A 24 -19.67 -8.13 4.80
CA TYR A 24 -19.02 -6.84 5.05
C TYR A 24 -19.65 -5.72 4.24
N HIS A 25 -19.46 -4.50 4.69
CA HIS A 25 -19.88 -3.32 3.96
C HIS A 25 -18.81 -2.91 2.94
N ARG A 26 -19.16 -2.85 1.67
CA ARG A 26 -18.25 -2.56 0.55
C ARG A 26 -17.40 -1.29 0.71
N GLN A 27 -17.96 -0.26 1.34
CA GLN A 27 -17.30 1.03 1.56
C GLN A 27 -16.58 1.14 2.90
N LEU A 28 -17.05 0.40 3.92
CA LEU A 28 -16.63 0.60 5.31
C LEU A 28 -15.87 -0.60 5.91
N GLY A 29 -15.91 -1.77 5.27
CA GLY A 29 -15.30 -2.97 5.82
C GLY A 29 -16.16 -3.61 6.92
N GLY A 30 -15.55 -3.94 8.05
CA GLY A 30 -16.24 -4.57 9.18
C GLY A 30 -16.61 -6.02 8.92
N LEU A 31 -15.70 -6.78 8.29
CA LEU A 31 -15.89 -8.19 7.96
C LEU A 31 -16.31 -9.01 9.17
N CYS A 32 -17.32 -9.86 8.99
CA CYS A 32 -17.74 -10.85 9.96
C CYS A 32 -18.16 -12.16 9.26
N PHE A 33 -18.22 -13.25 10.02
CA PHE A 33 -18.77 -14.50 9.56
C PHE A 33 -20.18 -14.72 10.13
N LEU A 34 -21.04 -15.31 9.30
CA LEU A 34 -22.41 -15.70 9.64
C LEU A 34 -22.59 -17.20 9.37
N ASP A 35 -23.31 -17.89 10.25
CA ASP A 35 -23.87 -19.21 9.94
C ASP A 35 -25.11 -19.12 9.03
N GLY A 36 -25.70 -20.25 8.64
CA GLY A 36 -26.88 -20.28 7.78
C GLY A 36 -28.09 -19.54 8.35
N ASN A 37 -28.34 -19.63 9.66
CA ASN A 37 -29.44 -18.98 10.33
C ASN A 37 -29.23 -17.47 10.46
N SER A 38 -28.02 -17.05 10.81
CA SER A 38 -27.61 -15.63 10.86
C SER A 38 -27.72 -14.96 9.49
N LYS A 39 -27.28 -15.66 8.42
CA LYS A 39 -27.49 -15.23 7.04
C LYS A 39 -28.97 -15.09 6.72
N GLY A 40 -29.79 -16.10 7.06
CA GLY A 40 -31.27 -16.07 6.85
C GLY A 40 -31.89 -14.85 7.54
N LEU A 41 -31.47 -14.54 8.77
CA LEU A 41 -31.92 -13.33 9.47
C LEU A 41 -31.53 -12.07 8.71
N LEU A 42 -30.27 -11.94 8.28
CA LEU A 42 -29.79 -10.81 7.48
C LEU A 42 -30.62 -10.67 6.19
N GLU A 43 -30.75 -11.73 5.40
CA GLU A 43 -31.51 -11.73 4.14
C GLU A 43 -32.98 -11.40 4.32
N SER A 44 -33.54 -11.64 5.50
CA SER A 44 -34.93 -11.28 5.81
C SER A 44 -35.22 -9.79 5.71
N PHE A 45 -34.17 -8.93 5.80
CA PHE A 45 -34.24 -7.49 5.60
C PHE A 45 -34.19 -7.07 4.11
N SER A 46 -34.25 -8.00 3.17
CA SER A 46 -34.43 -7.68 1.74
C SER A 46 -35.70 -6.87 1.46
N THR A 47 -36.66 -6.97 2.35
CA THR A 47 -37.84 -6.12 2.40
C THR A 47 -37.84 -5.30 3.68
N PRO A 48 -38.29 -4.03 3.66
CA PRO A 48 -38.27 -3.16 4.84
C PRO A 48 -39.11 -3.78 6.00
N LYS A 49 -38.46 -3.94 7.15
CA LYS A 49 -39.05 -4.53 8.36
C LYS A 49 -38.78 -3.65 9.58
N TYR A 50 -39.70 -3.74 10.55
CA TYR A 50 -39.41 -3.32 11.92
C TYR A 50 -38.46 -4.33 12.57
N LEU A 51 -37.70 -3.88 13.56
CA LEU A 51 -36.93 -4.81 14.38
C LEU A 51 -37.90 -5.78 15.08
N PRO A 52 -37.57 -7.07 15.13
CA PRO A 52 -38.49 -8.07 15.70
C PRO A 52 -38.68 -7.83 17.20
N ASN A 53 -39.92 -7.53 17.59
CA ASN A 53 -40.33 -7.42 18.99
C ASN A 53 -40.87 -8.72 19.55
N ASP A 54 -41.13 -9.72 18.69
CA ASP A 54 -41.91 -10.95 19.03
C ASP A 54 -41.13 -12.21 18.61
N VAL A 55 -40.03 -12.52 19.29
CA VAL A 55 -39.45 -13.88 19.21
C VAL A 55 -39.85 -14.63 20.46
N MET A 56 -40.37 -15.85 20.28
CA MET A 56 -41.06 -16.62 21.34
C MET A 56 -40.14 -17.23 22.40
N ASP A 57 -38.84 -17.33 22.15
CA ASP A 57 -37.83 -17.84 23.09
C ASP A 57 -36.92 -16.70 23.53
N VAL A 58 -36.73 -16.52 24.85
CA VAL A 58 -35.96 -15.42 25.41
C VAL A 58 -34.47 -15.49 25.01
N GLU A 59 -33.85 -16.68 25.05
CA GLU A 59 -32.46 -16.85 24.68
C GLU A 59 -32.21 -16.69 23.18
N ALA A 60 -33.11 -17.19 22.34
CA ALA A 60 -33.07 -17.00 20.90
C ALA A 60 -33.30 -15.53 20.51
N ARG A 61 -34.18 -14.85 21.28
CA ARG A 61 -34.45 -13.43 21.15
C ARG A 61 -33.20 -12.60 21.45
N ASP A 62 -32.55 -12.85 22.60
CA ASP A 62 -31.37 -12.07 23.02
C ASP A 62 -30.23 -12.21 22.00
N ARG A 63 -29.96 -13.42 21.49
CA ARG A 63 -28.96 -13.65 20.44
C ARG A 63 -29.31 -12.98 19.12
N SER A 64 -30.59 -13.02 18.72
CA SER A 64 -31.03 -12.34 17.49
C SER A 64 -30.97 -10.83 17.62
N GLU A 65 -31.28 -10.26 18.79
CA GLU A 65 -31.16 -8.82 19.06
C GLU A 65 -29.71 -8.40 19.05
N GLU A 66 -28.78 -9.16 19.64
CA GLU A 66 -27.34 -8.90 19.58
C GLU A 66 -26.82 -8.91 18.15
N LEU A 67 -27.16 -9.94 17.35
CA LEU A 67 -26.80 -10.01 15.94
C LEU A 67 -27.32 -8.80 15.17
N ILE A 68 -28.58 -8.43 15.34
CA ILE A 68 -29.18 -7.28 14.68
C ILE A 68 -28.41 -5.99 15.02
N GLN A 69 -28.07 -5.77 16.29
CA GLN A 69 -27.25 -4.61 16.69
C GLN A 69 -25.87 -4.62 16.03
N GLN A 70 -25.25 -5.78 15.91
CA GLN A 70 -23.96 -5.91 15.21
C GLN A 70 -24.08 -5.66 13.70
N LEU A 71 -25.18 -6.10 13.07
CA LEU A 71 -25.45 -5.84 11.66
C LEU A 71 -25.72 -4.34 11.40
N ILE A 72 -26.43 -3.66 12.32
CA ILE A 72 -26.63 -2.20 12.29
C ILE A 72 -25.30 -1.47 12.48
N ALA A 73 -24.51 -1.84 13.49
CA ALA A 73 -23.24 -1.22 13.78
C ALA A 73 -22.25 -1.31 12.58
N ARG A 74 -22.34 -2.41 11.81
CA ARG A 74 -21.55 -2.61 10.58
C ARG A 74 -22.22 -2.04 9.32
N ARG A 75 -23.40 -1.42 9.50
CA ARG A 75 -24.22 -0.88 8.40
C ARG A 75 -24.56 -1.91 7.31
N LEU A 76 -24.66 -3.17 7.66
CA LEU A 76 -25.13 -4.24 6.77
C LEU A 76 -26.64 -4.20 6.60
N ILE A 77 -27.37 -3.74 7.64
CA ILE A 77 -28.74 -3.26 7.59
C ILE A 77 -28.80 -1.81 8.05
N VAL A 78 -29.64 -1.02 7.41
CA VAL A 78 -29.76 0.43 7.61
C VAL A 78 -31.21 0.84 7.72
N SER A 79 -31.49 2.02 8.26
CA SER A 79 -32.85 2.58 8.25
C SER A 79 -33.33 2.78 6.82
N LYS A 80 -34.61 2.51 6.58
CA LYS A 80 -35.22 2.74 5.28
C LYS A 80 -35.08 4.19 4.88
N GLY A 81 -34.50 4.43 3.70
CA GLY A 81 -34.17 5.77 3.18
C GLY A 81 -32.69 6.10 3.28
N GLU A 82 -31.89 5.25 3.97
CA GLU A 82 -30.42 5.41 4.11
C GLU A 82 -29.66 4.34 3.29
N GLU A 83 -30.35 3.60 2.40
CA GLU A 83 -29.79 2.44 1.66
C GLU A 83 -28.62 2.82 0.75
N ALA A 84 -28.62 4.06 0.28
CA ALA A 84 -27.67 4.58 -0.68
C ALA A 84 -26.92 5.78 -0.14
N GLU A 85 -26.39 5.73 1.08
CA GLU A 85 -25.43 6.73 1.50
C GLU A 85 -24.16 6.65 0.64
N SER A 86 -24.16 7.39 -0.46
CA SER A 86 -22.89 7.67 -1.13
C SER A 86 -22.13 8.66 -0.26
N LYS A 87 -21.09 8.20 0.43
CA LYS A 87 -20.13 9.09 1.09
C LYS A 87 -19.30 9.91 0.08
N GLU A 88 -19.61 9.86 -1.19
CA GLU A 88 -18.95 10.65 -2.24
C GLU A 88 -19.08 12.16 -1.98
N ASP A 89 -20.16 12.59 -1.34
CA ASP A 89 -20.41 14.01 -1.02
C ASP A 89 -19.82 14.48 0.33
N VAL A 90 -19.35 13.54 1.18
CA VAL A 90 -18.78 13.87 2.50
C VAL A 90 -17.30 13.48 2.55
N TRP A 91 -16.53 14.00 1.60
CA TRP A 91 -15.08 13.83 1.68
C TRP A 91 -14.53 14.87 2.66
N PRO A 92 -13.79 14.45 3.69
CA PRO A 92 -13.14 15.43 4.56
C PRO A 92 -12.26 16.33 3.70
N ALA A 93 -12.17 17.60 4.10
CA ALA A 93 -11.23 18.55 3.51
C ALA A 93 -9.84 17.90 3.43
N VAL A 94 -9.07 18.23 2.39
CA VAL A 94 -7.72 17.70 2.22
C VAL A 94 -6.91 18.03 3.47
N GLU A 95 -6.52 17.00 4.22
CA GLU A 95 -5.61 17.17 5.33
C GLU A 95 -4.19 17.36 4.80
N LYS A 96 -3.66 18.58 4.93
CA LYS A 96 -2.28 18.92 4.52
C LYS A 96 -1.28 18.43 5.57
N LYS A 97 -1.25 17.11 5.82
CA LYS A 97 -0.44 16.48 6.87
C LYS A 97 0.67 15.64 6.26
N ILE A 98 1.86 16.21 6.18
CA ILE A 98 3.05 15.47 5.76
C ILE A 98 3.60 14.69 6.95
N ASN A 99 3.56 13.38 6.87
CA ASN A 99 4.10 12.45 7.86
C ASN A 99 5.15 11.48 7.32
N VAL A 100 5.44 11.53 6.02
CA VAL A 100 6.54 10.80 5.39
C VAL A 100 7.45 11.79 4.66
N ILE A 101 8.72 11.77 5.03
CA ILE A 101 9.79 12.58 4.43
C ILE A 101 10.75 11.60 3.76
N GLN A 102 10.69 11.52 2.44
CA GLN A 102 11.54 10.63 1.67
C GLN A 102 12.69 11.44 1.06
N LEU A 103 13.91 11.14 1.48
CA LEU A 103 15.11 11.79 0.95
C LEU A 103 15.71 10.93 -0.16
N ILE A 104 15.79 11.47 -1.36
CA ILE A 104 16.47 10.85 -2.50
C ILE A 104 17.95 11.24 -2.42
N LEU A 105 18.71 10.39 -1.76
CA LEU A 105 20.08 10.69 -1.40
C LEU A 105 21.05 10.68 -2.59
N ALA A 106 20.77 9.80 -3.55
CA ALA A 106 21.58 9.66 -4.74
C ALA A 106 20.74 9.15 -5.92
N ASN A 107 20.84 9.80 -7.06
CA ASN A 107 20.30 9.35 -8.34
C ASN A 107 21.28 8.42 -9.06
N ALA A 108 21.87 7.48 -8.33
CA ALA A 108 22.83 6.50 -8.80
C ALA A 108 22.65 5.19 -8.02
N CYS A 109 22.94 4.07 -8.68
CA CYS A 109 22.94 2.75 -8.06
C CYS A 109 24.15 1.97 -8.52
N ASN A 110 24.65 1.03 -7.71
CA ASN A 110 25.71 0.10 -8.07
C ASN A 110 25.18 -1.26 -8.58
N PHE A 111 23.83 -1.40 -8.70
CA PHE A 111 23.18 -2.57 -9.30
C PHE A 111 22.62 -2.26 -10.68
N GLY A 112 22.43 -3.31 -11.49
CA GLY A 112 21.80 -3.28 -12.81
C GLY A 112 20.53 -4.13 -12.85
N CYS A 113 19.59 -3.96 -11.90
CA CYS A 113 18.37 -4.75 -11.83
C CYS A 113 17.54 -4.62 -13.12
N THR A 114 17.07 -5.74 -13.68
CA THR A 114 16.38 -5.79 -14.98
C THR A 114 15.02 -5.08 -14.95
N TYR A 115 14.34 -5.12 -13.81
CA TYR A 115 13.02 -4.53 -13.59
C TYR A 115 13.06 -3.23 -12.77
N CYS A 116 14.19 -2.52 -12.74
CA CYS A 116 14.33 -1.31 -11.92
C CYS A 116 13.41 -0.18 -12.41
N PHE A 117 12.41 0.15 -11.61
CA PHE A 117 11.47 1.22 -11.93
C PHE A 117 12.05 2.64 -11.77
N GLU A 118 13.18 2.77 -11.05
CA GLU A 118 13.91 4.04 -10.93
C GLU A 118 14.61 4.43 -12.24
N GLY A 119 14.84 3.49 -13.15
CA GLY A 119 15.50 3.75 -14.42
C GLY A 119 17.00 4.12 -14.30
N VAL A 120 17.61 3.96 -13.11
CA VAL A 120 18.99 4.37 -12.80
C VAL A 120 20.05 3.52 -13.52
N GLN A 121 19.63 2.65 -14.43
CA GLN A 121 20.51 1.72 -15.11
C GLN A 121 21.48 2.33 -16.11
N GLY A 122 21.42 3.64 -16.34
CA GLY A 122 22.30 4.30 -17.32
C GLY A 122 22.00 3.90 -18.78
N LYS A 123 20.82 3.38 -19.08
CA LYS A 123 20.29 3.43 -20.43
C LYS A 123 20.05 4.90 -20.72
N GLU A 124 20.80 5.47 -21.67
CA GLU A 124 20.32 6.63 -22.39
C GLU A 124 18.96 6.19 -22.95
N LEU A 125 17.88 6.79 -22.42
CA LEU A 125 16.55 6.63 -23.02
C LEU A 125 16.72 7.18 -24.44
N SER A 126 16.71 6.31 -25.43
CA SER A 126 16.65 6.75 -26.80
C SER A 126 15.29 7.45 -26.99
N ALA A 127 15.25 8.49 -27.80
CA ALA A 127 14.00 9.16 -28.16
C ALA A 127 12.99 8.21 -28.85
N GLU A 128 13.39 6.96 -29.09
CA GLU A 128 12.60 5.86 -29.68
C GLU A 128 12.01 4.93 -28.61
N ASP A 129 12.43 5.00 -27.35
CA ASP A 129 11.69 4.37 -26.25
C ASP A 129 10.45 5.24 -25.99
N ASP A 130 9.48 5.08 -26.88
CA ASP A 130 8.24 5.84 -26.95
C ASP A 130 7.34 5.45 -25.75
N PHE A 131 7.61 6.05 -24.60
CA PHE A 131 6.78 5.94 -23.39
C PHE A 131 5.37 6.53 -23.60
N ASN A 132 5.07 7.06 -24.78
CA ASN A 132 3.96 7.97 -25.03
C ASN A 132 2.78 7.33 -25.74
N ARG A 133 2.76 6.03 -25.96
CA ARG A 133 1.57 5.41 -26.55
C ARG A 133 0.94 4.46 -25.55
N VAL A 134 0.08 5.02 -24.75
CA VAL A 134 -0.96 4.22 -24.13
C VAL A 134 -1.78 3.62 -25.26
N ASP A 135 -1.73 2.31 -25.36
CA ASP A 135 -2.66 1.58 -26.18
C ASP A 135 -4.04 1.69 -25.53
N GLU A 136 -4.86 2.61 -26.01
CA GLU A 136 -6.23 2.85 -25.50
C GLU A 136 -7.06 1.56 -25.42
N SER A 137 -6.72 0.54 -26.23
CA SER A 137 -7.36 -0.77 -26.16
C SER A 137 -7.11 -1.51 -24.86
N ARG A 138 -6.09 -1.13 -24.09
CA ARG A 138 -5.71 -1.75 -22.80
C ARG A 138 -6.40 -1.11 -21.60
N ILE A 139 -6.95 0.10 -21.76
CA ILE A 139 -7.74 0.76 -20.73
C ILE A 139 -9.19 0.37 -20.94
N ILE A 140 -9.55 -0.79 -20.45
CA ILE A 140 -10.91 -1.28 -20.53
C ILE A 140 -11.65 -0.81 -19.29
N ALA A 141 -12.63 0.04 -19.50
CA ALA A 141 -13.57 0.41 -18.48
C ALA A 141 -14.51 -0.77 -18.16
N ARG A 142 -14.82 -0.93 -16.90
CA ARG A 142 -15.89 -1.82 -16.42
C ARG A 142 -17.22 -1.31 -17.00
N GLU A 143 -18.03 -2.22 -17.56
CA GLU A 143 -19.38 -1.91 -18.08
C GLU A 143 -19.43 -0.80 -19.16
N GLY A 144 -18.40 -0.70 -19.97
CA GLY A 144 -18.37 0.24 -21.10
C GLY A 144 -17.95 1.68 -20.75
N ILE A 145 -17.54 1.94 -19.52
CA ILE A 145 -16.89 3.21 -19.17
C ILE A 145 -15.50 3.24 -19.80
N LYS A 146 -15.26 4.17 -20.70
CA LYS A 146 -13.93 4.41 -21.24
C LYS A 146 -13.20 5.42 -20.36
N VAL A 147 -11.99 5.09 -19.96
CA VAL A 147 -11.05 6.06 -19.42
C VAL A 147 -10.33 6.70 -20.60
N ASN A 148 -10.58 7.97 -20.85
CA ASN A 148 -9.88 8.73 -21.88
C ASN A 148 -8.70 9.44 -21.21
N ILE A 149 -7.47 9.03 -21.54
CA ILE A 149 -6.26 9.61 -20.95
C ILE A 149 -6.04 11.04 -21.42
N GLU A 150 -6.47 11.36 -22.65
CA GLU A 150 -6.36 12.74 -23.17
C GLU A 150 -7.22 13.73 -22.38
N ASP A 151 -8.31 13.24 -21.77
CA ASP A 151 -9.21 14.03 -20.94
C ASP A 151 -8.89 13.91 -19.45
N SER A 152 -7.85 13.17 -19.07
CA SER A 152 -7.45 13.02 -17.67
C SER A 152 -7.02 14.37 -17.10
N ILE A 153 -7.68 14.79 -16.01
CA ILE A 153 -7.32 16.00 -15.27
C ILE A 153 -5.95 15.92 -14.59
N TYR A 154 -5.38 14.72 -14.53
CA TYR A 154 -4.10 14.43 -13.90
C TYR A 154 -2.97 14.20 -14.92
N ALA A 155 -3.24 14.36 -16.22
CA ALA A 155 -2.20 14.25 -17.23
C ALA A 155 -1.16 15.36 -17.07
N SER A 156 0.10 15.02 -17.10
CA SER A 156 1.24 15.94 -17.01
C SER A 156 2.18 15.79 -18.20
N LYS A 157 2.63 16.89 -18.79
CA LYS A 157 3.47 16.91 -19.99
C LYS A 157 4.97 17.20 -19.74
N GLU A 158 5.36 17.62 -18.53
CA GLU A 158 6.74 18.16 -18.28
C GLU A 158 7.54 17.26 -17.34
N ARG A 159 8.03 16.11 -17.83
CA ARG A 159 8.35 15.03 -16.90
C ARG A 159 9.80 14.68 -16.60
N PHE A 160 10.70 14.76 -17.52
CA PHE A 160 11.92 13.94 -17.43
C PHE A 160 13.23 14.69 -17.27
N GLU A 161 13.24 15.98 -17.46
CA GLU A 161 14.50 16.76 -17.48
C GLU A 161 15.18 16.89 -16.13
N HIS A 162 14.44 16.81 -15.02
CA HIS A 162 14.98 17.05 -13.67
C HIS A 162 15.70 15.85 -13.04
N GLN A 163 15.30 14.62 -13.32
CA GLN A 163 15.89 13.43 -12.70
C GLN A 163 17.30 13.11 -13.21
N TYR A 164 17.66 13.61 -14.40
CA TYR A 164 18.93 13.28 -15.07
C TYR A 164 19.94 14.41 -15.09
N ASP A 165 19.68 15.54 -14.42
CA ASP A 165 20.67 16.61 -14.29
C ASP A 165 21.91 16.07 -13.54
N PRO A 166 23.12 16.12 -14.16
CA PRO A 166 24.37 15.74 -13.49
C PRO A 166 24.61 16.47 -12.17
N LYS A 167 24.02 17.67 -11.99
CA LYS A 167 24.10 18.45 -10.75
C LYS A 167 23.19 17.87 -9.64
N ASN A 168 22.23 17.04 -9.99
CA ASN A 168 21.27 16.41 -9.09
C ASN A 168 21.69 14.99 -8.66
N ARG A 169 22.98 14.66 -8.71
CA ARG A 169 23.47 13.29 -8.48
C ARG A 169 23.43 12.83 -7.04
N ALA A 170 23.76 13.70 -6.11
CA ALA A 170 23.86 13.33 -4.70
C ALA A 170 23.55 14.52 -3.79
N MET A 171 22.74 14.29 -2.78
CA MET A 171 22.38 15.26 -1.74
C MET A 171 23.57 15.55 -0.84
N LYS A 172 23.82 16.82 -0.53
CA LYS A 172 24.85 17.17 0.45
C LYS A 172 24.36 16.93 1.87
N PRO A 173 25.25 16.63 2.82
CA PRO A 173 24.87 16.43 4.22
C PRO A 173 24.09 17.58 4.84
N GLU A 174 24.51 18.81 4.59
CA GLU A 174 23.85 20.04 5.06
C GLU A 174 22.46 20.23 4.46
N ASP A 175 22.30 19.90 3.16
CA ASP A 175 21.01 19.99 2.46
C ASP A 175 20.05 18.95 3.03
N GLY A 176 20.50 17.69 3.24
CA GLY A 176 19.67 16.63 3.83
C GLY A 176 19.13 16.98 5.21
N VAL A 177 19.96 17.60 6.07
CA VAL A 177 19.51 18.10 7.38
C VAL A 177 18.49 19.22 7.21
N SER A 178 18.78 20.21 6.39
CA SER A 178 17.90 21.37 6.15
C SER A 178 16.55 20.94 5.59
N TYR A 179 16.50 19.97 4.65
CA TYR A 179 15.26 19.50 4.03
C TYR A 179 14.37 18.75 5.04
N VAL A 180 14.96 18.00 5.96
CA VAL A 180 14.19 17.40 7.05
C VAL A 180 13.66 18.48 7.99
N GLU A 181 14.46 19.51 8.35
CA GLU A 181 14.00 20.61 9.20
C GLU A 181 12.79 21.37 8.61
N SER A 182 12.86 21.75 7.32
CA SER A 182 11.76 22.37 6.60
C SER A 182 10.50 21.47 6.60
N SER A 183 10.67 20.19 6.31
CA SER A 183 9.55 19.24 6.30
C SER A 183 8.94 19.05 7.70
N LEU A 184 9.75 19.07 8.76
CA LEU A 184 9.28 19.03 10.15
C LEU A 184 8.52 20.31 10.52
N ALA A 185 8.90 21.48 9.99
CA ALA A 185 8.15 22.71 10.21
C ALA A 185 6.73 22.60 9.63
N VAL A 186 6.59 22.08 8.40
CA VAL A 186 5.29 21.77 7.78
C VAL A 186 4.47 20.81 8.65
N ALA A 187 5.10 19.71 9.08
CA ALA A 187 4.44 18.69 9.90
C ALA A 187 3.94 19.28 11.24
N ARG A 188 4.75 20.13 11.90
CA ARG A 188 4.37 20.83 13.15
C ARG A 188 3.17 21.73 12.94
N ALA A 189 3.21 22.55 11.90
CA ALA A 189 2.10 23.48 11.57
C ALA A 189 0.77 22.72 11.37
N ALA A 190 0.84 21.50 10.83
CA ALA A 190 -0.31 20.62 10.63
C ALA A 190 -0.68 19.77 11.86
N GLY A 191 0.01 19.92 13.00
CA GLY A 191 -0.25 19.17 14.22
C GLY A 191 0.15 17.67 14.15
N VAL A 192 1.01 17.30 13.22
CA VAL A 192 1.56 15.93 13.11
C VAL A 192 2.44 15.64 14.32
N LYS A 193 2.30 14.45 14.91
CA LYS A 193 3.04 14.03 16.11
C LYS A 193 4.16 13.05 15.82
N GLU A 194 4.12 12.41 14.66
CA GLU A 194 5.06 11.38 14.26
C GLU A 194 5.34 11.47 12.77
N VAL A 195 6.61 11.44 12.39
CA VAL A 195 7.05 11.41 11.00
C VAL A 195 8.01 10.25 10.75
N MET A 196 7.97 9.74 9.53
CA MET A 196 8.92 8.77 9.02
C MET A 196 9.90 9.47 8.07
N VAL A 197 11.17 9.49 8.41
CA VAL A 197 12.24 9.90 7.49
C VAL A 197 12.77 8.65 6.79
N GLN A 198 12.59 8.59 5.47
CA GLN A 198 13.02 7.48 4.64
C GLN A 198 14.27 7.85 3.84
N PHE A 199 15.32 7.08 4.02
CA PHE A 199 16.51 7.18 3.19
C PHE A 199 16.33 6.34 1.93
N PHE A 200 16.33 7.01 0.78
CA PHE A 200 16.03 6.42 -0.50
C PHE A 200 16.97 6.92 -1.61
N GLY A 201 16.72 6.54 -2.86
CA GLY A 201 17.48 6.92 -4.04
C GLY A 201 17.62 5.74 -4.97
N GLY A 202 18.59 5.75 -5.89
CA GLY A 202 18.99 4.55 -6.59
C GLY A 202 19.55 3.52 -5.60
N GLU A 203 20.67 3.87 -4.92
CA GLU A 203 21.13 3.19 -3.71
C GLU A 203 21.53 4.24 -2.64
N PRO A 204 20.77 4.34 -1.52
CA PRO A 204 21.00 5.38 -0.52
C PRO A 204 22.38 5.30 0.14
N LEU A 205 22.94 4.12 0.31
CA LEU A 205 24.23 3.94 0.99
C LEU A 205 25.42 4.37 0.15
N LEU A 206 25.26 4.66 -1.12
CA LEU A 206 26.28 5.39 -1.90
C LEU A 206 26.53 6.80 -1.32
N ASN A 207 25.52 7.36 -0.64
CA ASN A 207 25.63 8.65 0.04
C ASN A 207 25.55 8.50 1.57
N TRP A 208 26.34 7.59 2.11
CA TRP A 208 26.40 7.31 3.54
C TRP A 208 26.64 8.56 4.42
N ARG A 209 27.41 9.53 3.90
CA ARG A 209 27.71 10.76 4.63
C ARG A 209 26.45 11.56 4.97
N THR A 210 25.50 11.66 4.04
CA THR A 210 24.24 12.37 4.27
C THR A 210 23.33 11.60 5.22
N VAL A 211 23.21 10.28 5.06
CA VAL A 211 22.48 9.43 6.03
C VAL A 211 22.99 9.66 7.44
N LYS A 212 24.31 9.57 7.62
CA LYS A 212 24.96 9.73 8.91
C LYS A 212 24.75 11.13 9.50
N ALA A 213 24.83 12.18 8.69
CA ALA A 213 24.62 13.55 9.11
C ALA A 213 23.18 13.77 9.64
N VAL A 214 22.17 13.28 8.92
CA VAL A 214 20.76 13.37 9.33
C VAL A 214 20.55 12.62 10.64
N LEU A 215 21.00 11.36 10.74
CA LEU A 215 20.89 10.56 11.97
C LEU A 215 21.60 11.20 13.16
N GLN A 216 22.77 11.79 12.96
CA GLN A 216 23.52 12.45 14.04
C GLN A 216 22.88 13.77 14.48
N HIS A 217 22.27 14.51 13.56
CA HIS A 217 21.63 15.80 13.86
C HIS A 217 20.33 15.60 14.66
N PHE A 218 19.45 14.71 14.20
CA PHE A 218 18.14 14.49 14.81
C PHE A 218 18.14 13.43 15.93
N GLY A 219 19.18 12.63 16.03
CA GLY A 219 19.31 11.59 17.06
C GLY A 219 18.20 10.52 16.95
N ASN A 220 17.74 10.03 18.11
CA ASN A 220 16.64 9.06 18.18
C ASN A 220 15.25 9.71 18.03
N GLY A 221 15.19 11.00 17.72
CA GLY A 221 13.92 11.73 17.61
C GLY A 221 13.20 12.01 18.93
N GLU A 222 13.72 11.52 20.06
CA GLU A 222 13.07 11.62 21.37
C GLU A 222 13.13 13.04 21.98
N ASN A 223 14.03 13.88 21.50
CA ASN A 223 14.21 15.25 22.01
C ASN A 223 13.46 16.32 21.18
N HIS A 224 12.60 15.88 20.27
CA HIS A 224 11.80 16.75 19.43
C HIS A 224 10.34 16.68 19.84
N ASP A 225 9.60 17.75 19.57
CA ASP A 225 8.14 17.82 19.75
C ASP A 225 7.37 16.90 18.77
N ILE A 226 8.08 16.35 17.76
CA ILE A 226 7.61 15.33 16.83
C ILE A 226 8.50 14.09 16.98
N ILE A 227 7.90 12.91 17.08
CA ILE A 227 8.62 11.64 17.04
C ILE A 227 9.14 11.40 15.64
N ILE A 228 10.44 11.18 15.50
CA ILE A 228 11.08 10.91 14.21
C ILE A 228 11.47 9.43 14.16
N ASN A 229 10.87 8.68 13.25
CA ASN A 229 11.26 7.33 12.91
C ASN A 229 12.10 7.32 11.63
N TYR A 230 12.98 6.34 11.50
CA TYR A 230 13.85 6.22 10.34
C TYR A 230 13.65 4.89 9.64
N SER A 231 13.71 4.92 8.32
CA SER A 231 13.75 3.71 7.49
C SER A 231 14.65 3.89 6.28
N THR A 232 15.11 2.78 5.73
CA THR A 232 15.85 2.77 4.46
C THR A 232 15.45 1.58 3.63
N VAL A 233 15.43 1.75 2.30
CA VAL A 233 15.37 0.64 1.35
C VAL A 233 16.70 0.62 0.61
N THR A 234 17.43 -0.49 0.72
CA THR A 234 18.79 -0.65 0.18
C THR A 234 18.93 -1.97 -0.56
N ASN A 235 19.84 -2.04 -1.51
CA ASN A 235 20.22 -3.33 -2.12
C ASN A 235 21.10 -4.21 -1.22
N GLY A 236 21.50 -3.70 -0.05
CA GLY A 236 22.24 -4.45 0.98
C GLY A 236 23.74 -4.62 0.74
N SER A 237 24.26 -4.30 -0.46
CA SER A 237 25.66 -4.55 -0.81
C SER A 237 26.68 -3.67 -0.09
N LEU A 238 26.22 -2.53 0.42
CA LEU A 238 27.08 -1.53 1.09
C LEU A 238 26.91 -1.53 2.63
N ILE A 239 26.29 -2.56 3.17
CA ILE A 239 26.13 -2.73 4.62
C ILE A 239 27.48 -3.12 5.24
N THR A 240 28.11 -2.16 5.88
CA THR A 240 29.35 -2.33 6.65
C THR A 240 29.06 -2.46 8.13
N LYS A 241 30.11 -2.75 8.92
CA LYS A 241 30.05 -2.69 10.38
C LYS A 241 29.57 -1.31 10.87
N GLU A 242 30.14 -0.23 10.35
CA GLU A 242 29.76 1.14 10.74
C GLU A 242 28.29 1.43 10.44
N VAL A 243 27.81 1.03 9.25
CA VAL A 243 26.39 1.18 8.85
C VAL A 243 25.49 0.45 9.81
N SER A 244 25.77 -0.83 10.07
CA SER A 244 24.95 -1.66 10.97
C SER A 244 24.92 -1.17 12.41
N GLU A 245 26.06 -0.77 12.96
CA GLU A 245 26.16 -0.18 14.30
C GLU A 245 25.36 1.13 14.39
N THR A 246 25.48 1.98 13.36
CA THR A 246 24.75 3.25 13.31
C THR A 246 23.23 3.03 13.18
N PHE A 247 22.80 2.13 12.31
CA PHE A 247 21.38 1.82 12.14
C PHE A 247 20.78 1.21 13.41
N SER A 248 21.51 0.32 14.08
CA SER A 248 21.09 -0.21 15.37
C SER A 248 20.97 0.90 16.42
N LYS A 249 21.97 1.79 16.52
CA LYS A 249 21.97 2.92 17.46
C LYS A 249 20.77 3.84 17.31
N TYR A 250 20.36 4.13 16.08
CA TYR A 250 19.25 5.06 15.77
C TYR A 250 17.94 4.35 15.43
N ASN A 251 17.85 3.03 15.68
CA ASN A 251 16.68 2.20 15.44
C ASN A 251 16.11 2.34 14.01
N VAL A 252 16.99 2.40 13.02
CA VAL A 252 16.59 2.49 11.61
C VAL A 252 15.98 1.18 11.16
N ALA A 253 14.76 1.20 10.62
CA ALA A 253 14.15 0.06 9.98
C ALA A 253 14.81 -0.18 8.61
N VAL A 254 15.44 -1.34 8.43
CA VAL A 254 16.19 -1.66 7.21
C VAL A 254 15.40 -2.63 6.36
N CYS A 255 15.03 -2.21 5.17
CA CYS A 255 14.42 -3.04 4.16
C CYS A 255 15.45 -3.38 3.07
N VAL A 256 15.85 -4.63 2.99
CA VAL A 256 16.81 -5.08 1.97
C VAL A 256 16.06 -5.63 0.77
N SER A 257 16.32 -5.05 -0.40
CA SER A 257 15.71 -5.50 -1.66
C SER A 257 16.40 -6.78 -2.12
N PHE A 258 15.66 -7.89 -2.13
CA PHE A 258 16.16 -9.19 -2.53
C PHE A 258 15.02 -10.10 -2.97
N ASP A 259 15.14 -10.75 -4.14
CA ASP A 259 14.05 -11.56 -4.70
C ASP A 259 14.18 -13.03 -4.36
N SER A 260 15.36 -13.60 -4.63
CA SER A 260 15.65 -15.00 -4.38
C SER A 260 17.17 -15.23 -4.37
N PRO A 261 17.68 -16.20 -3.60
CA PRO A 261 19.09 -16.59 -3.65
C PRO A 261 19.59 -17.06 -5.01
N THR A 262 18.67 -17.43 -5.90
CA THR A 262 18.96 -17.93 -7.25
C THR A 262 18.62 -16.96 -8.36
N SER A 263 18.08 -15.77 -8.03
CA SER A 263 17.62 -14.81 -9.03
C SER A 263 18.78 -14.05 -9.68
N PRO A 264 18.93 -14.12 -11.01
CA PRO A 264 19.95 -13.36 -11.73
C PRO A 264 19.55 -11.90 -12.00
N ASN A 265 18.35 -11.48 -11.57
CA ASN A 265 17.72 -10.23 -12.01
C ASN A 265 18.23 -8.98 -11.31
N ARG A 266 19.14 -9.15 -10.35
CA ARG A 266 19.75 -8.06 -9.57
C ARG A 266 21.29 -8.09 -9.63
N PRO A 267 21.91 -8.12 -10.82
CA PRO A 267 23.37 -8.13 -10.92
C PRO A 267 23.97 -6.82 -10.42
N LEU A 268 25.25 -6.87 -10.07
CA LEU A 268 26.07 -5.66 -9.96
C LEU A 268 26.14 -4.97 -11.34
N LYS A 269 26.49 -3.68 -11.37
CA LYS A 269 26.61 -2.95 -12.64
C LYS A 269 27.58 -3.55 -13.64
N ASN A 270 28.60 -4.27 -13.17
CA ASN A 270 29.57 -4.97 -14.01
C ASN A 270 29.05 -6.34 -14.50
N GLY A 271 27.83 -6.72 -14.13
CA GLY A 271 27.19 -8.00 -14.50
C GLY A 271 27.46 -9.15 -13.53
N ASP A 272 28.29 -8.96 -12.51
CA ASP A 272 28.59 -10.00 -11.53
C ASP A 272 27.38 -10.30 -10.63
N ASP A 273 27.33 -11.54 -10.10
CA ASP A 273 26.35 -11.96 -9.11
C ASP A 273 26.46 -11.13 -7.82
N SER A 274 25.37 -10.49 -7.44
CA SER A 274 25.29 -9.67 -6.23
C SER A 274 24.97 -10.48 -4.97
N THR A 275 24.54 -11.73 -5.10
CA THR A 275 24.08 -12.56 -3.97
C THR A 275 25.11 -12.63 -2.83
N PRO A 276 26.42 -12.88 -3.08
CA PRO A 276 27.39 -12.99 -1.99
C PRO A 276 27.50 -11.71 -1.15
N VAL A 277 27.55 -10.55 -1.79
CA VAL A 277 27.71 -9.26 -1.08
C VAL A 277 26.46 -8.87 -0.31
N VAL A 278 25.26 -9.21 -0.83
CA VAL A 278 24.00 -8.97 -0.14
C VAL A 278 23.86 -9.90 1.07
N MET A 279 24.23 -11.16 0.94
CA MET A 279 24.24 -12.12 2.05
C MET A 279 25.21 -11.71 3.16
N ASP A 280 26.34 -11.14 2.84
CA ASP A 280 27.26 -10.59 3.84
C ASP A 280 26.65 -9.34 4.52
N GLY A 281 25.91 -8.51 3.79
CA GLY A 281 25.11 -7.42 4.35
C GLY A 281 24.09 -7.91 5.37
N PHE A 282 23.31 -8.95 5.05
CA PHE A 282 22.37 -9.57 6.00
C PHE A 282 23.06 -10.10 7.25
N LYS A 283 24.18 -10.81 7.13
CA LYS A 283 24.96 -11.29 8.27
C LYS A 283 25.38 -10.14 9.19
N MET A 284 25.79 -9.02 8.58
CA MET A 284 26.21 -7.83 9.32
C MET A 284 25.02 -7.22 10.08
N LEU A 285 23.88 -7.01 9.40
CA LEU A 285 22.66 -6.50 10.02
C LEU A 285 22.20 -7.38 11.21
N ARG A 286 22.17 -8.69 11.03
CA ARG A 286 21.83 -9.65 12.10
C ARG A 286 22.80 -9.57 13.28
N LYS A 287 24.10 -9.48 13.00
CA LYS A 287 25.14 -9.40 14.05
C LYS A 287 24.94 -8.20 14.99
N TYR A 288 24.43 -7.09 14.46
CA TYR A 288 24.21 -5.86 15.24
C TYR A 288 22.74 -5.63 15.60
N ASN A 289 21.89 -6.68 15.54
CA ASN A 289 20.48 -6.66 15.96
C ASN A 289 19.64 -5.59 15.27
N ASN A 290 19.89 -5.34 13.99
CA ASN A 290 19.06 -4.42 13.21
C ASN A 290 17.65 -5.00 12.97
N ARG A 291 16.65 -4.12 12.85
CA ARG A 291 15.30 -4.48 12.38
C ARG A 291 15.35 -4.64 10.87
N VAL A 292 15.20 -5.87 10.40
CA VAL A 292 15.35 -6.20 8.98
C VAL A 292 14.02 -6.72 8.42
N ALA A 293 13.63 -6.15 7.27
CA ALA A 293 12.63 -6.70 6.37
C ALA A 293 13.27 -6.98 5.00
N ILE A 294 12.66 -7.85 4.22
CA ILE A 294 13.03 -8.10 2.82
C ILE A 294 11.99 -7.44 1.92
N ASN A 295 12.41 -6.86 0.81
CA ASN A 295 11.51 -6.40 -0.25
C ASN A 295 11.80 -7.19 -1.53
N SER A 296 10.78 -7.87 -2.02
CA SER A 296 10.85 -8.71 -3.22
C SER A 296 9.86 -8.21 -4.27
N ALA A 297 10.15 -8.45 -5.53
CA ALA A 297 9.27 -8.13 -6.63
C ALA A 297 8.75 -9.40 -7.31
N LEU A 298 7.47 -9.44 -7.60
CA LEU A 298 6.83 -10.48 -8.42
C LEU A 298 6.45 -9.86 -9.77
N THR A 299 7.29 -10.12 -10.76
CA THR A 299 7.22 -9.59 -12.13
C THR A 299 7.45 -10.71 -13.14
N SER A 300 7.38 -10.42 -14.43
CA SER A 300 7.77 -11.40 -15.47
C SER A 300 9.20 -11.88 -15.27
N ASP A 301 10.12 -10.98 -14.93
CA ASP A 301 11.55 -11.33 -14.75
C ASP A 301 11.79 -12.25 -13.55
N THR A 302 11.01 -12.10 -12.47
CA THR A 302 11.19 -12.85 -11.22
C THR A 302 10.24 -14.02 -11.09
N TRP A 303 9.33 -14.24 -12.04
CA TRP A 303 8.29 -15.25 -11.97
C TRP A 303 8.80 -16.63 -11.58
N ASN A 304 9.87 -17.09 -12.22
CA ASN A 304 10.40 -18.45 -12.00
C ASN A 304 11.11 -18.60 -10.66
N ASP A 305 11.66 -17.52 -10.13
CA ASP A 305 12.45 -17.50 -8.89
C ASP A 305 11.62 -17.16 -7.65
N PHE A 306 10.43 -16.59 -7.83
CA PHE A 306 9.53 -16.26 -6.72
C PHE A 306 8.84 -17.52 -6.19
N ASN A 307 9.35 -18.03 -5.08
CA ASN A 307 8.87 -19.25 -4.41
C ASN A 307 9.19 -19.21 -2.90
N GLU A 308 8.96 -20.33 -2.23
CA GLU A 308 9.09 -20.48 -0.78
C GLU A 308 10.53 -20.23 -0.26
N SER A 309 11.55 -20.29 -1.10
CA SER A 309 12.94 -20.07 -0.70
C SER A 309 13.20 -18.66 -0.15
N ILE A 310 12.40 -17.66 -0.55
CA ILE A 310 12.51 -16.30 0.01
C ILE A 310 12.08 -16.26 1.48
N VAL A 311 11.13 -17.11 1.87
CA VAL A 311 10.67 -17.26 3.26
C VAL A 311 11.75 -17.95 4.09
N ASP A 312 12.36 -19.02 3.57
CA ASP A 312 13.46 -19.69 4.26
C ASP A 312 14.64 -18.73 4.47
N LEU A 313 14.98 -17.93 3.46
CA LEU A 313 15.96 -16.86 3.61
C LEU A 313 15.57 -15.87 4.71
N ALA A 314 14.32 -15.40 4.73
CA ALA A 314 13.85 -14.46 5.76
C ALA A 314 14.06 -15.03 7.17
N VAL A 315 13.72 -16.30 7.38
CA VAL A 315 13.97 -17.00 8.66
C VAL A 315 15.47 -17.02 8.98
N ASP A 316 16.30 -17.38 8.00
CA ASP A 316 17.75 -17.51 8.18
C ASP A 316 18.43 -16.17 8.55
N VAL A 317 17.98 -15.07 7.93
CA VAL A 317 18.53 -13.74 8.23
C VAL A 317 17.83 -13.05 9.41
N GLY A 318 16.79 -13.66 9.97
CA GLY A 318 16.03 -13.13 11.11
C GLY A 318 15.01 -12.06 10.74
N ALA A 319 14.65 -11.92 9.46
CA ALA A 319 13.57 -11.07 9.02
C ALA A 319 12.21 -11.70 9.34
N ARG A 320 11.25 -10.88 9.78
CA ARG A 320 9.88 -11.31 10.09
C ARG A 320 8.87 -10.85 9.07
N GLU A 321 9.30 -10.05 8.12
CA GLU A 321 8.44 -9.45 7.11
C GLU A 321 9.11 -9.48 5.74
N ILE A 322 8.32 -9.81 4.73
CA ILE A 322 8.68 -9.72 3.32
C ILE A 322 7.64 -8.83 2.64
N GLY A 323 8.05 -7.64 2.21
CA GLY A 323 7.25 -6.81 1.31
C GLY A 323 7.28 -7.40 -0.09
N VAL A 324 6.14 -7.64 -0.70
CA VAL A 324 6.05 -8.13 -2.09
C VAL A 324 5.36 -7.10 -2.95
N VAL A 325 6.10 -6.53 -3.88
CA VAL A 325 5.57 -5.68 -4.93
C VAL A 325 5.17 -6.57 -6.11
N VAL A 326 3.90 -6.56 -6.45
CA VAL A 326 3.39 -7.31 -7.62
C VAL A 326 3.27 -6.34 -8.78
N ASP A 327 3.76 -6.73 -9.94
CA ASP A 327 3.66 -5.94 -11.15
C ASP A 327 2.20 -5.67 -11.51
N PHE A 328 1.94 -4.51 -12.06
CA PHE A 328 0.62 -4.16 -12.61
C PHE A 328 0.63 -4.06 -14.13
N ASP A 329 1.75 -4.39 -14.80
CA ASP A 329 1.82 -4.39 -16.24
C ASP A 329 0.85 -5.41 -16.84
N PRO A 330 -0.02 -5.02 -17.78
CA PRO A 330 -0.98 -5.92 -18.41
C PRO A 330 -0.30 -7.13 -19.07
N THR A 331 0.93 -6.98 -19.57
CA THR A 331 1.68 -8.08 -20.19
C THR A 331 1.99 -9.18 -19.20
N PHE A 332 2.31 -8.85 -17.95
CA PHE A 332 2.52 -9.81 -16.86
C PHE A 332 1.27 -10.67 -16.63
N TYR A 333 0.09 -10.05 -16.57
CA TYR A 333 -1.17 -10.75 -16.36
C TYR A 333 -1.60 -11.56 -17.58
N SER A 334 -1.33 -11.08 -18.79
CA SER A 334 -1.65 -11.83 -20.01
C SER A 334 -0.74 -13.03 -20.22
N GLU A 335 0.51 -12.95 -19.78
CA GLU A 335 1.49 -14.03 -19.90
C GLU A 335 1.22 -15.16 -18.89
N PHE A 336 0.98 -14.81 -17.62
CA PHE A 336 0.89 -15.80 -16.54
C PHE A 336 -0.54 -16.10 -16.08
N GLY A 337 -1.50 -15.23 -16.40
CA GLY A 337 -2.89 -15.35 -15.96
C GLY A 337 -3.11 -14.88 -14.52
N THR A 338 -4.11 -14.03 -14.31
CA THR A 338 -4.39 -13.41 -13.01
C THR A 338 -4.53 -14.43 -11.88
N GLN A 339 -5.29 -15.52 -12.13
CA GLN A 339 -5.51 -16.55 -11.10
C GLN A 339 -4.21 -17.28 -10.73
N ASN A 340 -3.36 -17.59 -11.70
CA ASN A 340 -2.07 -18.23 -11.43
C ASN A 340 -1.15 -17.31 -10.60
N ILE A 341 -1.20 -16.00 -10.83
CA ILE A 341 -0.44 -15.01 -10.04
C ILE A 341 -0.95 -15.00 -8.60
N VAL A 342 -2.27 -14.97 -8.41
CA VAL A 342 -2.90 -15.05 -7.08
C VAL A 342 -2.47 -16.34 -6.37
N ASP A 343 -2.58 -17.50 -7.02
CA ASP A 343 -2.29 -18.79 -6.41
C ASP A 343 -0.80 -18.96 -6.09
N ARG A 344 0.09 -18.43 -6.94
CA ARG A 344 1.53 -18.42 -6.66
C ARG A 344 1.88 -17.59 -5.44
N LEU A 345 1.40 -16.34 -5.39
CA LEU A 345 1.63 -15.48 -4.24
C LEU A 345 1.03 -16.08 -2.97
N TRP A 346 -0.19 -16.62 -3.08
CA TRP A 346 -0.89 -17.20 -1.93
C TRP A 346 -0.15 -18.38 -1.32
N ARG A 347 0.41 -19.26 -2.15
CA ARG A 347 1.22 -20.38 -1.69
C ARG A 347 2.41 -19.92 -0.84
N VAL A 348 3.10 -18.87 -1.27
CA VAL A 348 4.24 -18.31 -0.50
C VAL A 348 3.75 -17.63 0.77
N VAL A 349 2.56 -16.98 0.75
CA VAL A 349 1.91 -16.39 1.94
C VAL A 349 1.62 -17.46 2.99
N GLU A 350 1.00 -18.58 2.60
CA GLU A 350 0.69 -19.69 3.54
C GLU A 350 1.97 -20.31 4.10
N TYR A 351 2.97 -20.50 3.27
CA TYR A 351 4.26 -21.00 3.72
C TYR A 351 4.91 -20.02 4.72
N GLY A 352 4.89 -18.71 4.42
CA GLY A 352 5.37 -17.67 5.33
C GLY A 352 4.68 -17.72 6.70
N ARG A 353 3.34 -17.80 6.70
CA ARG A 353 2.56 -17.95 7.94
C ARG A 353 3.00 -19.15 8.77
N SER A 354 3.23 -20.30 8.12
CA SER A 354 3.69 -21.52 8.80
C SER A 354 5.09 -21.38 9.41
N ARG A 355 5.90 -20.43 8.91
CA ARG A 355 7.28 -20.17 9.36
C ARG A 355 7.39 -18.91 10.25
N GLY A 356 6.27 -18.27 10.59
CA GLY A 356 6.23 -17.03 11.36
C GLY A 356 6.81 -15.80 10.63
N VAL A 357 6.69 -15.80 9.31
CA VAL A 357 7.05 -14.68 8.41
C VAL A 357 5.78 -14.14 7.77
N VAL A 358 5.58 -12.82 7.85
CA VAL A 358 4.44 -12.15 7.25
C VAL A 358 4.82 -11.61 5.86
N LEU A 359 4.03 -11.94 4.85
CA LEU A 359 4.15 -11.31 3.54
C LEU A 359 3.18 -10.13 3.47
N THR A 360 3.69 -8.97 3.07
CA THR A 360 2.95 -7.70 3.01
C THR A 360 3.04 -7.06 1.63
N GLY A 361 2.21 -6.05 1.40
CA GLY A 361 2.16 -5.27 0.16
C GLY A 361 0.84 -4.52 0.06
N TYR A 362 0.62 -3.75 -0.99
CA TYR A 362 -0.65 -3.06 -1.20
C TYR A 362 -1.84 -4.03 -1.24
N TRP A 363 -1.64 -5.20 -1.81
CA TRP A 363 -2.62 -6.28 -1.88
C TRP A 363 -3.02 -6.81 -0.48
N HIS A 364 -2.09 -6.87 0.46
CA HIS A 364 -2.35 -7.28 1.85
C HIS A 364 -3.03 -6.17 2.65
N GLN A 365 -2.66 -4.92 2.40
CA GLN A 365 -3.20 -3.77 3.09
C GLN A 365 -4.72 -3.62 2.88
N ILE A 366 -5.22 -3.96 1.69
CA ILE A 366 -6.65 -3.97 1.37
C ILE A 366 -7.41 -4.84 2.37
N PHE A 367 -6.91 -6.06 2.61
CA PHE A 367 -7.50 -6.99 3.56
C PHE A 367 -7.43 -6.48 5.01
N GLN A 368 -6.28 -5.92 5.42
CA GLN A 368 -6.12 -5.38 6.77
C GLN A 368 -7.11 -4.25 7.07
N VAL A 369 -7.30 -3.34 6.12
CA VAL A 369 -8.25 -2.22 6.26
C VAL A 369 -9.70 -2.72 6.29
N MET A 370 -10.01 -3.75 5.52
CA MET A 370 -11.36 -4.35 5.49
C MET A 370 -11.76 -4.97 6.83
N LEU A 371 -10.81 -5.47 7.62
CA LEU A 371 -11.09 -6.01 8.96
C LEU A 371 -11.55 -4.92 9.94
N GLY A 372 -11.03 -3.68 9.80
CA GLY A 372 -11.34 -2.56 10.67
C GLY A 372 -12.49 -1.71 10.13
N PHE A 373 -13.56 -1.55 10.93
CA PHE A 373 -14.67 -0.68 10.54
C PHE A 373 -14.36 0.80 10.74
N ASP A 374 -13.76 1.15 11.88
CA ASP A 374 -13.58 2.54 12.32
C ASP A 374 -12.60 3.34 11.46
N VAL A 375 -11.56 2.69 10.93
CA VAL A 375 -10.51 3.35 10.14
C VAL A 375 -11.06 3.96 8.85
N VAL A 376 -11.99 3.27 8.20
CA VAL A 376 -12.57 3.73 6.92
C VAL A 376 -13.74 4.69 7.16
N ALA A 377 -14.49 4.50 8.24
CA ALA A 377 -15.67 5.30 8.56
C ALA A 377 -15.32 6.78 8.81
N ASP A 378 -14.24 7.04 9.56
CA ASP A 378 -13.90 8.39 10.01
C ASP A 378 -13.06 9.19 9.02
N ARG A 379 -12.13 8.54 8.32
CA ARG A 379 -11.08 9.24 7.55
C ARG A 379 -11.06 8.91 6.07
N GLY A 380 -11.74 7.87 5.65
CA GLY A 380 -11.53 7.24 4.35
C GLY A 380 -10.12 6.66 4.24
N PHE A 381 -9.99 5.60 3.46
CA PHE A 381 -8.70 4.94 3.29
C PHE A 381 -7.94 5.48 2.08
N LYS A 382 -6.66 5.75 2.27
CA LYS A 382 -5.68 6.02 1.21
C LYS A 382 -4.57 4.99 1.32
N ASN A 383 -4.36 4.22 0.27
CA ASN A 383 -3.36 3.14 0.26
C ASN A 383 -1.90 3.63 0.16
N CYS A 384 -1.68 4.92 -0.04
CA CYS A 384 -0.36 5.44 -0.36
C CYS A 384 -0.16 6.84 0.23
N SER A 385 1.00 7.07 0.87
CA SER A 385 1.40 8.38 1.39
C SER A 385 1.61 9.44 0.29
N ALA A 386 1.91 9.03 -0.94
CA ALA A 386 1.99 9.95 -2.10
C ALA A 386 0.68 10.71 -2.36
N LYS A 387 -0.44 10.24 -1.81
CA LYS A 387 -1.73 10.91 -1.86
C LYS A 387 -1.86 12.01 -0.79
N GLY A 388 -0.87 12.87 -0.70
CA GLY A 388 -0.89 14.10 0.10
C GLY A 388 -0.29 14.01 1.50
N ALA A 389 0.35 12.88 1.85
CA ALA A 389 0.99 12.70 3.15
C ALA A 389 2.53 12.59 3.09
N GLN A 390 3.12 12.74 1.90
CA GLN A 390 4.53 12.53 1.66
C GLN A 390 5.18 13.64 0.85
N PHE A 391 6.41 14.00 1.23
CA PHE A 391 7.36 14.69 0.37
C PHE A 391 8.47 13.73 -0.04
N SER A 392 8.74 13.63 -1.33
CA SER A 392 9.91 12.97 -1.90
C SER A 392 10.85 14.04 -2.42
N ILE A 393 12.00 14.23 -1.75
CA ILE A 393 12.85 15.39 -1.94
C ILE A 393 14.14 14.96 -2.63
N GLU A 394 14.38 15.53 -3.80
CA GLU A 394 15.56 15.31 -4.63
C GLU A 394 16.81 16.03 -4.07
N PRO A 395 18.03 15.66 -4.50
CA PRO A 395 19.26 16.31 -4.04
C PRO A 395 19.32 17.83 -4.23
N ASN A 396 18.61 18.36 -5.22
CA ASN A 396 18.53 19.81 -5.51
C ASN A 396 17.38 20.52 -4.79
N GLY A 397 16.64 19.83 -3.90
CA GLY A 397 15.50 20.37 -3.17
C GLY A 397 14.17 20.32 -3.91
N SER A 398 14.10 19.80 -5.13
CA SER A 398 12.85 19.57 -5.83
C SER A 398 12.00 18.54 -5.10
N VAL A 399 10.70 18.79 -4.96
CA VAL A 399 9.75 17.95 -4.21
C VAL A 399 8.76 17.30 -5.15
N PHE A 400 8.61 16.00 -5.03
CA PHE A 400 7.63 15.18 -5.72
C PHE A 400 6.69 14.49 -4.73
N SER A 401 5.55 14.01 -5.19
CA SER A 401 4.62 13.22 -4.36
C SER A 401 5.21 11.85 -3.97
N CYS A 402 6.05 11.28 -4.83
CA CYS A 402 6.72 9.99 -4.65
C CYS A 402 8.03 9.98 -5.44
N LYS A 403 9.01 9.21 -4.97
CA LYS A 403 10.27 8.98 -5.69
C LYS A 403 10.08 8.43 -7.11
N ALA A 404 9.02 7.66 -7.33
CA ALA A 404 8.66 7.11 -8.64
C ALA A 404 7.67 8.01 -9.38
N GLY A 405 7.20 9.09 -8.77
CA GLY A 405 6.34 10.08 -9.38
C GLY A 405 7.12 11.02 -10.27
N SER A 406 6.41 11.71 -11.14
CA SER A 406 6.97 12.63 -12.12
C SER A 406 6.41 14.05 -12.02
N THR A 407 5.32 14.25 -11.28
CA THR A 407 4.78 15.58 -11.03
C THR A 407 5.62 16.32 -10.00
N LEU A 408 6.24 17.41 -10.43
CA LEU A 408 6.96 18.33 -9.56
C LEU A 408 5.96 19.15 -8.74
N LEU A 409 6.03 19.03 -7.42
CA LEU A 409 5.17 19.77 -6.47
C LEU A 409 5.72 21.16 -6.15
N GLY A 410 7.04 21.35 -6.28
CA GLY A 410 7.75 22.59 -5.97
C GLY A 410 9.16 22.35 -5.49
N ASN A 411 9.70 23.29 -4.71
CA ASN A 411 11.00 23.17 -4.06
C ASN A 411 10.85 23.30 -2.55
N ILE A 412 11.59 22.50 -1.78
CA ILE A 412 11.48 22.45 -0.32
C ILE A 412 11.88 23.77 0.37
N SER A 413 12.56 24.66 -0.32
CA SER A 413 12.83 26.02 0.19
C SER A 413 11.60 26.93 0.22
N ASP A 414 10.48 26.53 -0.37
CA ASP A 414 9.21 27.26 -0.41
C ASP A 414 8.06 26.28 -0.07
N GLU A 415 8.19 25.56 1.04
CA GLU A 415 7.34 24.46 1.46
C GLU A 415 5.88 24.85 1.66
N GLU A 416 5.60 26.10 2.11
CA GLU A 416 4.24 26.58 2.31
C GLU A 416 3.48 26.66 0.98
N ARG A 417 4.14 27.06 -0.10
CA ARG A 417 3.54 27.12 -1.44
C ARG A 417 3.24 25.75 -2.01
N ILE A 418 4.04 24.74 -1.67
CA ILE A 418 3.80 23.36 -2.14
C ILE A 418 2.40 22.92 -1.73
N LEU A 419 2.01 23.09 -0.46
CA LEU A 419 0.74 22.62 0.07
C LEU A 419 -0.49 23.32 -0.53
N ASP A 420 -0.29 24.45 -1.16
CA ASP A 420 -1.34 25.24 -1.83
C ASP A 420 -1.31 25.09 -3.35
N SER A 421 -0.31 24.39 -3.90
CA SER A 421 -0.20 24.15 -5.34
C SER A 421 -1.29 23.20 -5.83
N GLU A 422 -1.73 23.38 -7.08
CA GLU A 422 -2.72 22.49 -7.69
C GLU A 422 -2.14 21.09 -7.90
N GLU A 423 -0.84 20.98 -8.15
CA GLU A 423 -0.12 19.72 -8.29
C GLU A 423 -0.19 18.90 -7.00
N TYR A 424 0.06 19.52 -5.84
CA TYR A 424 -0.10 18.85 -4.55
C TYR A 424 -1.57 18.51 -4.26
N LEU A 425 -2.47 19.46 -4.45
CA LEU A 425 -3.89 19.30 -4.14
C LEU A 425 -4.54 18.21 -5.00
N SER A 426 -4.13 18.08 -6.28
CA SER A 426 -4.61 17.01 -7.16
C SER A 426 -4.27 15.62 -6.60
N HIS A 427 -3.04 15.43 -6.11
CA HIS A 427 -2.63 14.17 -5.45
C HIS A 427 -3.31 13.98 -4.09
N ALA A 428 -3.39 15.03 -3.31
CA ALA A 428 -3.96 14.98 -1.96
C ALA A 428 -5.48 14.69 -1.94
N ARG A 429 -6.19 15.07 -3.00
CA ARG A 429 -7.63 14.76 -3.18
C ARG A 429 -7.89 13.31 -3.60
N LEU A 430 -6.88 12.63 -4.15
CA LEU A 430 -7.06 11.25 -4.62
C LEU A 430 -7.29 10.28 -3.46
N ARG A 431 -8.36 9.54 -3.52
CA ARG A 431 -8.58 8.35 -2.68
C ARG A 431 -8.40 7.08 -3.50
N ARG A 432 -9.04 7.03 -4.66
CA ARG A 432 -8.96 5.97 -5.66
C ARG A 432 -8.41 6.56 -6.93
N ASN A 433 -7.74 5.76 -7.72
CA ASN A 433 -7.22 6.21 -9.00
C ASN A 433 -8.36 6.69 -9.91
N ASN A 434 -9.41 5.89 -10.05
CA ASN A 434 -10.56 6.25 -10.88
C ASN A 434 -11.87 5.91 -10.14
N PRO A 435 -12.54 6.91 -9.52
CA PRO A 435 -13.78 6.69 -8.77
C PRO A 435 -14.91 6.06 -9.59
N GLU A 436 -15.09 6.49 -10.83
CA GLU A 436 -16.16 5.98 -11.71
C GLU A 436 -15.96 4.49 -12.02
N PHE A 437 -14.74 4.10 -12.34
CA PHE A 437 -14.40 2.69 -12.56
C PHE A 437 -14.55 1.85 -11.29
N CYS A 438 -14.17 2.39 -10.14
CA CYS A 438 -14.20 1.67 -8.87
C CYS A 438 -15.60 1.50 -8.29
N LYS A 439 -16.57 2.32 -8.73
CA LYS A 439 -17.93 2.33 -8.21
C LYS A 439 -18.58 0.94 -8.28
N GLY A 440 -19.05 0.45 -7.13
CA GLY A 440 -19.67 -0.87 -7.00
C GLY A 440 -18.68 -2.04 -6.97
N CYS A 441 -17.37 -1.79 -6.89
CA CYS A 441 -16.37 -2.84 -6.68
C CYS A 441 -16.46 -3.38 -5.25
N GLU A 442 -16.35 -4.71 -5.08
CA GLU A 442 -16.45 -5.37 -3.77
C GLU A 442 -15.42 -4.89 -2.73
N ILE A 443 -14.30 -4.31 -3.17
CA ILE A 443 -13.24 -3.74 -2.31
C ILE A 443 -13.12 -2.23 -2.43
N GLU A 444 -14.18 -1.55 -2.84
CA GLU A 444 -14.16 -0.13 -3.20
C GLU A 444 -13.67 0.78 -2.07
N GLY A 445 -14.12 0.58 -0.84
CA GLY A 445 -13.81 1.47 0.29
C GLY A 445 -12.39 1.35 0.82
N PHE A 446 -11.71 0.25 0.57
CA PHE A 446 -10.40 -0.09 1.14
C PHE A 446 -9.32 -0.41 0.10
N CYS A 447 -9.63 -0.35 -1.19
CA CYS A 447 -8.66 -0.38 -2.27
C CYS A 447 -8.38 1.05 -2.74
N GLY A 448 -7.19 1.53 -2.52
CA GLY A 448 -6.77 2.85 -3.01
C GLY A 448 -6.37 2.87 -4.48
N GLY A 449 -6.46 1.73 -5.20
CA GLY A 449 -5.99 1.58 -6.58
C GLY A 449 -4.52 1.18 -6.68
N LEU A 450 -3.94 1.34 -7.85
CA LEU A 450 -2.57 0.96 -8.16
C LEU A 450 -1.54 1.97 -7.61
N CYS A 451 -0.27 1.61 -7.63
CA CYS A 451 0.81 2.47 -7.21
C CYS A 451 0.93 3.70 -8.11
N LEU A 452 0.77 4.91 -7.54
CA LEU A 452 0.70 6.16 -8.31
C LEU A 452 1.96 6.47 -9.10
N GLY A 453 3.13 6.39 -8.47
CA GLY A 453 4.37 6.78 -9.12
C GLY A 453 4.66 6.03 -10.43
N PRO A 454 4.65 4.69 -10.44
CA PRO A 454 4.78 3.92 -11.67
C PRO A 454 3.67 4.16 -12.70
N LEU A 455 2.42 4.38 -12.27
CA LEU A 455 1.33 4.75 -13.19
C LEU A 455 1.60 6.07 -13.87
N GLU A 456 1.91 7.08 -13.07
CA GLU A 456 2.24 8.41 -13.54
C GLU A 456 3.41 8.38 -14.52
N LYS A 457 4.46 7.62 -14.21
CA LYS A 457 5.64 7.44 -15.06
C LYS A 457 5.32 6.72 -16.38
N LYS A 458 4.42 5.71 -16.33
CA LYS A 458 4.10 4.88 -17.50
C LYS A 458 3.07 5.53 -18.41
N TYR A 459 2.05 6.18 -17.84
CA TYR A 459 0.86 6.62 -18.58
C TYR A 459 0.68 8.13 -18.63
N ASP A 460 1.57 8.90 -17.99
CA ASP A 460 1.42 10.35 -17.82
C ASP A 460 0.10 10.76 -17.13
N ALA A 461 -0.47 9.86 -16.33
CA ALA A 461 -1.74 10.04 -15.64
C ALA A 461 -1.77 9.18 -14.37
N VAL A 462 -2.59 9.58 -13.39
CA VAL A 462 -2.76 8.88 -12.11
C VAL A 462 -4.13 8.21 -11.96
N ASP A 463 -5.07 8.51 -12.85
CA ASP A 463 -6.44 8.00 -12.86
C ASP A 463 -6.63 6.75 -13.75
N VAL A 464 -5.54 6.19 -14.23
CA VAL A 464 -5.52 4.96 -15.03
C VAL A 464 -5.86 3.75 -14.17
N VAL A 465 -6.59 2.81 -14.74
CA VAL A 465 -6.88 1.51 -14.15
C VAL A 465 -6.43 0.38 -15.07
N GLU A 466 -5.90 -0.67 -14.46
CA GLU A 466 -5.55 -1.91 -15.15
C GLU A 466 -6.49 -3.02 -14.65
N PRO A 467 -7.47 -3.44 -15.45
CA PRO A 467 -8.52 -4.37 -15.00
C PRO A 467 -7.98 -5.69 -14.46
N ALA A 468 -6.92 -6.25 -15.06
CA ALA A 468 -6.33 -7.50 -14.62
C ALA A 468 -5.64 -7.37 -13.25
N ALA A 469 -4.96 -6.24 -12.99
CA ALA A 469 -4.41 -5.95 -11.68
C ALA A 469 -5.52 -5.71 -10.63
N CYS A 470 -6.61 -5.05 -11.01
CA CYS A 470 -7.80 -4.92 -10.15
C CYS A 470 -8.40 -6.28 -9.80
N GLU A 471 -8.43 -7.22 -10.76
CA GLU A 471 -8.90 -8.58 -10.55
C GLU A 471 -7.97 -9.37 -9.63
N PHE A 472 -6.66 -9.18 -9.76
CA PHE A 472 -5.67 -9.72 -8.83
C PHE A 472 -5.94 -9.24 -7.40
N TYR A 473 -6.17 -7.93 -7.18
CA TYR A 473 -6.46 -7.40 -5.84
C TYR A 473 -7.74 -8.01 -5.24
N ARG A 474 -8.79 -8.18 -6.02
CA ARG A 474 -10.00 -8.89 -5.56
C ARG A 474 -9.72 -10.35 -5.25
N GLY A 475 -9.00 -11.05 -6.14
CA GLY A 475 -8.66 -12.46 -5.97
C GLY A 475 -7.85 -12.74 -4.72
N ILE A 476 -6.80 -11.96 -4.48
CA ILE A 476 -5.96 -12.14 -3.28
C ILE A 476 -6.71 -11.76 -2.00
N THR A 477 -7.60 -10.77 -2.05
CA THR A 477 -8.46 -10.41 -0.91
C THR A 477 -9.41 -11.55 -0.55
N ARG A 478 -10.02 -12.20 -1.55
CA ARG A 478 -10.85 -13.40 -1.32
C ARG A 478 -10.06 -14.54 -0.69
N LYS A 479 -8.82 -14.80 -1.15
CA LYS A 479 -7.95 -15.81 -0.51
C LYS A 479 -7.70 -15.51 0.97
N HIS A 480 -7.49 -14.24 1.33
CA HIS A 480 -7.36 -13.85 2.73
C HIS A 480 -8.63 -14.14 3.53
N ILE A 481 -9.80 -13.79 2.99
CA ILE A 481 -11.11 -14.06 3.64
C ILE A 481 -11.31 -15.56 3.83
N GLU A 482 -11.08 -16.37 2.77
CA GLU A 482 -11.19 -17.82 2.78
C GLU A 482 -10.28 -18.49 3.82
N SER A 483 -9.13 -17.89 4.11
CA SER A 483 -8.14 -18.42 5.05
C SER A 483 -8.42 -18.10 6.52
N LEU A 484 -9.36 -17.19 6.81
CA LEU A 484 -9.71 -16.80 8.17
C LEU A 484 -10.40 -17.93 8.90
N LYS A 485 -10.03 -18.07 10.17
CA LYS A 485 -10.74 -18.99 11.09
C LYS A 485 -11.78 -18.22 11.91
N PRO A 486 -12.86 -18.90 12.33
CA PRO A 486 -13.94 -18.25 13.09
C PRO A 486 -13.48 -17.49 14.35
N HIS A 487 -12.41 -17.93 15.01
CA HIS A 487 -11.88 -17.27 16.20
C HIS A 487 -11.01 -16.03 15.91
N GLU A 488 -10.67 -15.77 14.65
CA GLU A 488 -9.83 -14.64 14.24
C GLU A 488 -10.64 -13.37 13.91
N ILE A 489 -11.97 -13.52 13.81
CA ILE A 489 -12.89 -12.42 13.43
C ILE A 489 -14.23 -12.61 14.11
N ALA A 490 -15.05 -11.54 14.17
CA ALA A 490 -16.41 -11.62 14.68
C ALA A 490 -17.20 -12.67 13.91
N THR A 491 -17.74 -13.65 14.65
CA THR A 491 -18.49 -14.76 14.08
C THR A 491 -19.82 -14.86 14.82
N PHE A 492 -20.91 -14.91 14.08
CA PHE A 492 -22.28 -14.95 14.60
C PHE A 492 -22.94 -16.27 14.19
N ASP A 493 -23.25 -17.08 15.20
CA ASP A 493 -23.94 -18.37 15.09
C ASP A 493 -25.28 -18.28 15.81
N LEU A 494 -26.37 -18.39 15.05
CA LEU A 494 -27.73 -18.56 15.61
C LEU A 494 -28.15 -20.03 15.72
N GLU A 495 -27.36 -20.95 15.14
CA GLU A 495 -27.61 -22.40 15.34
C GLU A 495 -27.34 -22.77 16.80
N GLU A 496 -28.22 -23.54 17.37
CA GLU A 496 -27.97 -24.15 18.67
C GLU A 496 -26.76 -25.08 18.55
N ARG A 497 -25.68 -24.79 19.29
CA ARG A 497 -24.72 -25.83 19.60
C ARG A 497 -25.40 -26.91 20.43
N ALA A 498 -26.02 -27.88 19.74
CA ALA A 498 -26.50 -29.09 20.36
C ALA A 498 -25.29 -29.81 20.95
N GLY A 499 -25.09 -29.66 22.25
CA GLY A 499 -24.29 -30.58 23.05
C GLY A 499 -22.83 -30.26 23.19
N GLU A 500 -22.48 -29.31 24.06
CA GLU A 500 -21.34 -29.44 24.97
C GLU A 500 -21.86 -29.22 26.40
N ALA A 501 -22.30 -30.32 27.00
CA ALA A 501 -22.54 -30.45 28.45
C ALA A 501 -21.40 -31.28 29.04
#